data_27434a0a95a9df25b25046555c69fa36
#
_entry.id   27434a0a95a9df25b25046555c69fa36
#
_cell.length_a   1.000
_cell.length_b   1.000
_cell.length_c   1.000
_cell.angle_alpha   90.00
_cell.angle_beta   90.00
_cell.angle_gamma   90.00
#
_symmetry.space_group_name_H-M   'P 1'
#
loop_
_entity.id
_entity.type
_entity.pdbx_description
1 polymer ?
#
loop_
_entity_poly.entity_id
_entity_poly.type
_entity_poly.pdbx_seq_one_letter_code
_entity_poly.pdbx_strand_id
1 'polypeptide(L)' 'MEKKEIEELRNRVPCSAVLEKAGFLIDLKESTRRAVKYRRENEIIITIHDGHGWFDPLSEAKGDVFSLVAHLDG' A
#
# COMPACT_ATOMS: atom_id res chain seq x y z
N MET A 1 19.14 -12.84 2.92
CA MET A 1 17.91 -12.90 3.70
C MET A 1 17.07 -14.09 3.26
N GLU A 2 16.61 -14.88 4.21
CA GLU A 2 15.83 -16.06 3.88
C GLU A 2 14.41 -15.66 3.44
N LYS A 3 13.84 -16.44 2.54
CA LYS A 3 12.50 -16.23 2.01
C LYS A 3 11.45 -16.13 3.12
N LYS A 4 11.61 -16.92 4.18
CA LYS A 4 10.71 -16.94 5.32
C LYS A 4 10.70 -15.61 6.07
N GLU A 5 11.85 -14.97 6.24
CA GLU A 5 11.96 -13.67 6.89
C GLU A 5 11.27 -12.58 6.09
N ILE A 6 11.37 -12.63 4.76
CA ILE A 6 10.71 -11.68 3.87
C ILE A 6 9.19 -11.81 3.99
N GLU A 7 8.68 -13.04 4.05
CA GLU A 7 7.25 -13.30 4.20
C GLU A 7 6.73 -12.79 5.55
N GLU A 8 7.49 -12.96 6.61
CA GLU A 8 7.14 -12.46 7.93
C GLU A 8 7.08 -10.93 7.94
N LEU A 9 8.03 -10.27 7.30
CA LEU A 9 8.03 -8.82 7.20
C LEU A 9 6.81 -8.31 6.43
N ARG A 10 6.45 -8.97 5.35
CA ARG A 10 5.26 -8.63 4.58
C ARG A 10 3.99 -8.72 5.42
N ASN A 11 3.91 -9.72 6.29
CA ASN A 11 2.76 -9.93 7.15
C ASN A 11 2.70 -8.94 8.31
N ARG A 12 3.85 -8.43 8.77
CA ARG A 12 3.93 -7.50 9.89
C ARG A 12 3.76 -6.05 9.50
N VAL A 13 4.15 -5.69 8.27
CA VAL A 13 4.11 -4.30 7.81
C VAL A 13 3.13 -4.19 6.65
N PRO A 14 1.88 -3.85 6.93
CA PRO A 14 0.90 -3.66 5.86
C PRO A 14 1.18 -2.39 5.06
N CYS A 15 0.70 -2.36 3.81
CA CYS A 15 0.84 -1.18 2.96
C CYS A 15 0.20 0.06 3.60
N SER A 16 -0.87 -0.11 4.35
CA SER A 16 -1.54 0.99 5.04
C SER A 16 -0.60 1.73 5.99
N ALA A 17 0.25 1.00 6.74
CA ALA A 17 1.21 1.62 7.64
C ALA A 17 2.24 2.47 6.87
N VAL A 18 2.70 1.97 5.72
CA VAL A 18 3.63 2.70 4.86
C VAL A 18 2.99 3.97 4.33
N LEU A 19 1.73 3.87 3.88
CA LEU A 19 1.00 5.02 3.32
C LEU A 19 0.73 6.09 4.38
N GLU A 20 0.34 5.69 5.58
CA GLU A 20 0.12 6.63 6.68
C GLU A 20 1.40 7.37 7.04
N LYS A 21 2.52 6.67 7.11
CA LYS A 21 3.83 7.27 7.35
C LYS A 21 4.23 8.24 6.25
N ALA A 22 3.84 7.96 5.02
CA ALA A 22 4.15 8.81 3.87
C ALA A 22 3.23 10.04 3.77
N GLY A 23 2.26 10.16 4.66
CA GLY A 23 1.35 11.31 4.68
C GLY A 23 0.05 11.12 3.92
N PHE A 24 -0.25 9.89 3.51
CA PHE A 24 -1.53 9.61 2.86
C PHE A 24 -2.67 9.59 3.88
N LEU A 25 -3.84 10.02 3.45
CA LEU A 25 -5.05 10.00 4.25
C LEU A 25 -6.03 8.99 3.67
N ILE A 26 -6.70 8.26 4.56
CA ILE A 26 -7.69 7.28 4.14
C ILE A 26 -8.95 7.97 3.62
N ASP A 27 -9.47 7.47 2.51
CA ASP A 27 -10.74 7.94 1.95
C ASP A 27 -11.81 6.90 2.27
N LEU A 28 -12.51 7.08 3.37
CA LEU A 28 -13.50 6.13 3.84
C LEU A 28 -14.71 6.01 2.92
N LYS A 29 -15.07 7.08 2.23
CA LYS A 29 -16.21 7.08 1.31
C LYS A 29 -15.97 6.19 0.09
N GLU A 30 -14.74 6.14 -0.36
CA GLU A 30 -14.35 5.37 -1.54
C GLU A 30 -13.75 4.00 -1.18
N SER A 31 -13.73 3.68 0.11
CA SER A 31 -13.13 2.43 0.58
C SER A 31 -14.19 1.36 0.82
N THR A 32 -13.80 0.10 0.59
CA THR A 32 -14.61 -1.07 0.90
C THR A 32 -13.81 -1.97 1.83
N ARG A 33 -14.42 -3.08 2.26
CA ARG A 33 -13.75 -4.07 3.10
C ARG A 33 -12.49 -4.63 2.44
N ARG A 34 -12.51 -4.78 1.12
CA ARG A 34 -11.44 -5.44 0.36
C ARG A 34 -10.46 -4.48 -0.26
N ALA A 35 -10.86 -3.23 -0.43
CA ALA A 35 -10.03 -2.23 -1.08
C ALA A 35 -10.15 -0.92 -0.34
N VAL A 36 -9.05 -0.46 0.23
CA VAL A 36 -9.01 0.78 1.02
C VAL A 36 -8.24 1.82 0.22
N LYS A 37 -8.90 2.95 -0.05
CA LYS A 37 -8.32 4.03 -0.84
C LYS A 37 -7.60 5.03 0.05
N TYR A 38 -6.38 5.37 -0.35
CA TYR A 38 -5.54 6.39 0.30
C TYR A 38 -5.23 7.50 -0.69
N ARG A 39 -5.20 8.72 -0.20
CA ARG A 39 -4.94 9.91 -1.03
C ARG A 39 -3.88 10.79 -0.39
N ARG A 40 -3.04 11.37 -1.24
CA ARG A 40 -2.06 12.38 -0.84
C ARG A 40 -1.88 13.34 -2.02
N GLU A 41 -2.34 14.58 -1.88
CA GLU A 41 -2.29 15.57 -2.96
C GLU A 41 -2.93 15.03 -4.23
N ASN A 42 -2.15 14.77 -5.27
CA ASN A 42 -2.62 14.23 -6.54
C ASN A 42 -2.36 12.73 -6.68
N GLU A 43 -1.91 12.07 -5.61
CA GLU A 43 -1.60 10.65 -5.62
C GLU A 43 -2.73 9.85 -5.01
N ILE A 44 -3.00 8.68 -5.60
CA ILE A 44 -4.00 7.75 -5.11
C ILE A 44 -3.37 6.36 -5.07
N ILE A 45 -3.48 5.69 -3.92
CA ILE A 45 -3.04 4.30 -3.77
C ILE A 45 -4.19 3.53 -3.15
N ILE A 46 -4.50 2.38 -3.71
CA ILE A 46 -5.54 1.51 -3.19
C ILE A 46 -4.88 0.25 -2.65
N THR A 47 -5.15 -0.07 -1.37
CA THR A 47 -4.64 -1.29 -0.76
C THR A 47 -5.67 -2.40 -0.89
N ILE A 48 -5.19 -3.62 -1.11
CA ILE A 48 -6.01 -4.83 -1.29
C ILE A 48 -5.42 -5.94 -0.45
N HIS A 49 -6.10 -7.07 -0.35
CA HIS A 49 -5.63 -8.23 0.41
C HIS A 49 -5.26 -7.90 1.86
N ASP A 50 -6.16 -7.22 2.57
CA ASP A 50 -5.97 -6.81 3.97
C ASP A 50 -4.71 -5.96 4.19
N GLY A 51 -4.36 -5.15 3.19
CA GLY A 51 -3.19 -4.28 3.26
C GLY A 51 -1.88 -4.94 2.85
N HIS A 52 -1.91 -6.15 2.33
CA HIS A 52 -0.70 -6.85 1.86
C HIS A 52 -0.37 -6.55 0.40
N GLY A 53 -1.32 -6.01 -0.34
CA GLY A 53 -1.12 -5.61 -1.73
C GLY A 53 -1.59 -4.18 -1.95
N TRP A 54 -1.18 -3.60 -3.07
CA TRP A 54 -1.58 -2.24 -3.44
C TRP A 54 -1.57 -2.09 -4.96
N PHE A 55 -2.29 -1.08 -5.42
CA PHE A 55 -2.15 -0.64 -6.80
C PHE A 55 -2.40 0.86 -6.90
N ASP A 56 -1.80 1.48 -7.92
CA ASP A 56 -1.96 2.89 -8.24
C ASP A 56 -2.79 3.00 -9.52
N PRO A 57 -4.06 3.42 -9.42
CA PRO A 57 -4.93 3.48 -10.60
C PRO A 57 -4.50 4.54 -11.63
N LEU A 58 -3.65 5.48 -11.24
CA LEU A 58 -3.19 6.53 -12.14
C LEU A 58 -1.99 6.09 -12.97
N SER A 59 -1.15 5.21 -12.44
CA SER A 59 0.07 4.74 -13.12
C SER A 59 0.06 3.26 -13.46
N GLU A 60 -0.97 2.53 -13.02
CA GLU A 60 -1.09 1.07 -13.16
C GLU A 60 0.00 0.28 -12.43
N ALA A 61 0.78 0.92 -11.57
CA ALA A 61 1.75 0.24 -10.73
C ALA A 61 1.03 -0.58 -9.65
N LYS A 62 1.62 -1.71 -9.29
CA LYS A 62 1.06 -2.59 -8.26
C LYS A 62 2.16 -3.45 -7.66
N GLY A 63 1.88 -4.08 -6.55
CA GLY A 63 2.86 -4.97 -5.92
C GLY A 63 2.60 -5.25 -4.45
N ASP A 64 3.68 -5.53 -3.73
CA ASP A 64 3.68 -5.77 -2.30
C ASP A 64 4.20 -4.54 -1.54
N VAL A 65 4.38 -4.68 -0.21
CA VAL A 65 4.83 -3.56 0.61
C VAL A 65 6.22 -3.07 0.20
N PHE A 66 7.10 -3.95 -0.23
CA PHE A 66 8.45 -3.55 -0.64
C PHE A 66 8.43 -2.74 -1.94
N SER A 67 7.62 -3.16 -2.91
CA SER A 67 7.48 -2.39 -4.15
C SER A 67 6.76 -1.07 -3.91
N LEU A 68 5.87 -1.00 -2.91
CA LEU A 68 5.22 0.26 -2.54
C LEU A 68 6.24 1.27 -2.01
N VAL A 69 7.15 0.84 -1.14
CA VAL A 69 8.20 1.71 -0.61
C VAL A 69 9.05 2.26 -1.76
N ALA A 70 9.44 1.39 -2.70
CA ALA A 70 10.20 1.81 -3.87
C ALA A 70 9.42 2.78 -4.77
N HIS A 71 8.12 2.54 -4.93
CA HIS A 71 7.25 3.40 -5.74
C HIS A 71 7.13 4.80 -5.13
N LEU A 72 6.99 4.89 -3.82
CA LEU A 72 6.87 6.18 -3.13
C LEU A 72 8.19 6.95 -3.08
N ASP A 73 9.31 6.24 -3.01
CA ASP A 73 10.65 6.83 -3.02
C ASP A 73 11.09 7.28 -4.40
N GLY A 74 10.58 6.63 -5.38
CA GLY A 74 10.98 6.87 -6.75
C GLY A 74 10.29 7.97 -7.44
#